data_e887dcbbdb13f5762513019ef7c16ead
#
_entry.id   e887dcbbdb13f5762513019ef7c16ead
#
_cell.length_a   1.000
_cell.length_b   1.000
_cell.length_c   1.000
_cell.angle_alpha   90.00
_cell.angle_beta   90.00
_cell.angle_gamma   90.00
#
_symmetry.space_group_name_H-M   'P 1'
#
loop_
_entity.id
_entity.type
_entity.pdbx_description
1 polymer ?
#
loop_
_entity_poly.entity_id
_entity_poly.type
_entity_poly.pdbx_seq_one_letter_code
_entity_poly.pdbx_strand_id
1 'polypeptide(L)'
;MSEKLKDHLTKQGVDVLQPLLGQPIVDLLMYVGQEVSTAEVMADLIIAARGAPVILKESSIRKLLIEHLEEVDVRNLCSLLGMSSSAPRTTLGGVDFDRPNAIATLFQWYGIPYVRDEDPDNGSTRRILSKEKLRKYQQPAYRQLRKILQNECRTILVHMPLGAGKLWLVSTAVIEALRSDPEDRTVFWIAPDACLCEEALNELETVWDNLGCRDTTVYRLFGEKEAFSLDSIVGGLVIADIRTFLSATSSLISRSGNGGGGLAKFGSHLSSLVFADAEHITLPEMQCVIEKVRFQGSKVNIVGICAATGPATEENIAMKMIADAYDEIVQINEDDVLAALHSYGEIDPVHVHLLPSPVKELNYQEDQISVQQNILDGLASNIERNKYLLDKLLDISKSEIRVVFYATTAFQARTFSELLKLKGVPSSTITSDMPKERQAQEIALFENDINKQVLCVHGALISASAVKDVTAVVIALPTISGALLHEMVGRMVTDRNKPQKPLKVFALSDPVPKYIQLVEALGHWVPLYP
;
A
#
# COMPACT_ATOMS: atom_id res chain seq x y z
N MET A 1 6.22 -11.76 -22.61
CA MET A 1 7.38 -10.83 -22.54
C MET A 1 7.77 -10.47 -23.98
N SER A 2 8.15 -9.24 -24.29
CA SER A 2 8.54 -8.90 -25.66
C SER A 2 9.97 -9.38 -25.93
N GLU A 3 10.12 -10.51 -26.61
CA GLU A 3 11.43 -11.06 -27.01
C GLU A 3 12.24 -10.01 -27.77
N LYS A 4 11.58 -9.23 -28.61
CA LYS A 4 12.22 -8.17 -29.40
C LYS A 4 12.87 -7.07 -28.55
N LEU A 5 12.24 -6.66 -27.43
CA LEU A 5 12.83 -5.69 -26.51
C LEU A 5 14.04 -6.29 -25.78
N LYS A 6 13.93 -7.56 -25.36
CA LYS A 6 15.04 -8.29 -24.75
C LYS A 6 16.23 -8.38 -25.69
N ASP A 7 16.00 -8.78 -26.95
CA ASP A 7 17.07 -8.87 -27.96
C ASP A 7 17.79 -7.55 -28.16
N HIS A 8 17.04 -6.44 -28.27
CA HIS A 8 17.63 -5.13 -28.46
C HIS A 8 18.41 -4.64 -27.24
N LEU A 9 17.94 -4.93 -26.02
CA LEU A 9 18.72 -4.67 -24.82
C LEU A 9 19.98 -5.53 -24.75
N THR A 10 19.86 -6.83 -24.99
CA THR A 10 21.02 -7.76 -24.97
C THR A 10 22.12 -7.32 -25.93
N LYS A 11 21.77 -6.82 -27.12
CA LYS A 11 22.71 -6.31 -28.12
C LYS A 11 23.48 -5.06 -27.66
N GLN A 12 23.03 -4.34 -26.64
CA GLN A 12 23.76 -3.18 -26.09
C GLN A 12 25.05 -3.59 -25.35
N GLY A 13 25.13 -4.84 -24.90
CA GLY A 13 26.30 -5.36 -24.18
C GLY A 13 26.29 -5.00 -22.68
N VAL A 14 27.15 -5.71 -21.95
CA VAL A 14 27.24 -5.64 -20.49
C VAL A 14 27.60 -4.23 -20.00
N ASP A 15 28.52 -3.55 -20.66
CA ASP A 15 29.03 -2.23 -20.27
C ASP A 15 27.94 -1.15 -20.28
N VAL A 16 26.93 -1.28 -21.16
CA VAL A 16 25.79 -0.35 -21.27
C VAL A 16 24.67 -0.74 -20.31
N LEU A 17 24.50 -2.03 -20.06
CA LEU A 17 23.42 -2.51 -19.19
C LEU A 17 23.73 -2.37 -17.69
N GLN A 18 24.99 -2.47 -17.28
CA GLN A 18 25.41 -2.30 -15.89
C GLN A 18 24.97 -0.95 -15.27
N PRO A 19 25.22 0.21 -15.90
CA PRO A 19 24.75 1.49 -15.39
C PRO A 19 23.24 1.58 -15.26
N LEU A 20 22.46 0.91 -16.13
CA LEU A 20 21.00 0.88 -16.07
C LEU A 20 20.47 0.05 -14.90
N LEU A 21 21.19 -0.96 -14.46
CA LEU A 21 20.89 -1.76 -13.25
C LEU A 21 21.33 -1.06 -11.97
N GLY A 22 22.43 -0.33 -12.03
CA GLY A 22 23.08 0.28 -10.88
C GLY A 22 24.02 -0.68 -10.13
N GLN A 23 25.08 -0.13 -9.52
CA GLN A 23 26.14 -0.90 -8.87
C GLN A 23 25.64 -1.91 -7.82
N PRO A 24 24.65 -1.60 -6.92
CA PRO A 24 24.18 -2.56 -5.93
C PRO A 24 23.60 -3.85 -6.53
N ILE A 25 22.96 -3.76 -7.70
CA ILE A 25 22.40 -4.94 -8.38
C ILE A 25 23.49 -5.74 -9.08
N VAL A 26 24.45 -5.05 -9.67
CA VAL A 26 25.63 -5.68 -10.30
C VAL A 26 26.43 -6.47 -9.24
N ASP A 27 26.63 -5.91 -8.05
CA ASP A 27 27.31 -6.58 -6.94
C ASP A 27 26.53 -7.81 -6.45
N LEU A 28 25.20 -7.74 -6.42
CA LEU A 28 24.35 -8.89 -6.11
C LEU A 28 24.43 -9.98 -7.18
N LEU A 29 24.45 -9.61 -8.45
CA LEU A 29 24.64 -10.56 -9.55
C LEU A 29 25.98 -11.29 -9.43
N MET A 30 27.05 -10.55 -9.14
CA MET A 30 28.37 -11.15 -8.92
C MET A 30 28.39 -12.09 -7.71
N TYR A 31 27.66 -11.76 -6.65
CA TYR A 31 27.49 -12.62 -5.47
C TYR A 31 26.76 -13.94 -5.81
N VAL A 32 25.75 -13.86 -6.66
CA VAL A 32 24.98 -15.03 -7.10
C VAL A 32 25.83 -15.99 -7.96
N GLY A 33 26.76 -15.47 -8.75
CA GLY A 33 27.72 -16.24 -9.53
C GLY A 33 28.11 -15.53 -10.84
N GLN A 34 29.38 -15.60 -11.22
CA GLN A 34 29.89 -14.95 -12.45
C GLN A 34 29.20 -15.46 -13.74
N GLU A 35 28.74 -16.70 -13.75
CA GLU A 35 28.08 -17.32 -14.91
C GLU A 35 26.73 -16.62 -15.23
N VAL A 36 26.18 -15.87 -14.28
CA VAL A 36 24.88 -15.19 -14.38
C VAL A 36 25.03 -13.72 -14.82
N SER A 37 26.27 -13.18 -14.89
CA SER A 37 26.54 -11.79 -15.25
C SER A 37 26.61 -11.57 -16.77
N THR A 38 25.70 -12.14 -17.53
CA THR A 38 25.61 -12.01 -18.98
C THR A 38 24.71 -10.85 -19.40
N ALA A 39 24.92 -10.30 -20.61
CA ALA A 39 24.05 -9.26 -21.15
C ALA A 39 22.58 -9.71 -21.22
N GLU A 40 22.34 -10.98 -21.47
CA GLU A 40 20.99 -11.56 -21.53
C GLU A 40 20.29 -11.53 -20.17
N VAL A 41 20.98 -11.95 -19.10
CA VAL A 41 20.45 -11.91 -17.75
C VAL A 41 20.23 -10.48 -17.27
N MET A 42 21.15 -9.57 -17.61
CA MET A 42 21.00 -8.14 -17.28
C MET A 42 19.79 -7.53 -18.00
N ALA A 43 19.57 -7.87 -19.27
CA ALA A 43 18.39 -7.43 -20.02
C ALA A 43 17.09 -7.94 -19.37
N ASP A 44 17.04 -9.21 -18.97
CA ASP A 44 15.89 -9.78 -18.25
C ASP A 44 15.65 -9.05 -16.93
N LEU A 45 16.68 -8.79 -16.16
CA LEU A 45 16.59 -8.06 -14.90
C LEU A 45 16.12 -6.61 -15.10
N ILE A 46 16.61 -5.91 -16.12
CA ILE A 46 16.13 -4.55 -16.43
C ILE A 46 14.64 -4.57 -16.77
N ILE A 47 14.23 -5.51 -17.62
CA ILE A 47 12.81 -5.64 -18.00
C ILE A 47 11.96 -6.02 -16.78
N ALA A 48 12.40 -6.94 -15.95
CA ALA A 48 11.68 -7.35 -14.76
C ALA A 48 11.63 -6.24 -13.70
N ALA A 49 12.75 -5.57 -13.43
CA ALA A 49 12.84 -4.55 -12.39
C ALA A 49 12.09 -3.24 -12.75
N ARG A 50 12.18 -2.79 -14.00
CA ARG A 50 11.56 -1.53 -14.45
C ARG A 50 10.23 -1.72 -15.13
N GLY A 51 9.99 -2.88 -15.74
CA GLY A 51 8.85 -3.14 -16.60
C GLY A 51 9.04 -2.63 -18.04
N ALA A 52 8.70 -3.45 -19.03
CA ALA A 52 8.84 -3.11 -20.44
C ALA A 52 8.16 -1.78 -20.84
N PRO A 53 6.94 -1.44 -20.33
CA PRO A 53 6.33 -0.16 -20.61
C PRO A 53 7.13 1.05 -20.09
N VAL A 54 7.70 0.95 -18.89
CA VAL A 54 8.50 2.04 -18.28
C VAL A 54 9.78 2.27 -19.06
N ILE A 55 10.45 1.20 -19.49
CA ILE A 55 11.65 1.28 -20.33
C ILE A 55 11.41 2.08 -21.61
N LEU A 56 10.27 1.83 -22.28
CA LEU A 56 9.92 2.55 -23.50
C LEU A 56 9.43 3.98 -23.27
N LYS A 57 8.91 4.29 -22.08
CA LYS A 57 8.53 5.66 -21.69
C LYS A 57 9.74 6.51 -21.27
N GLU A 58 10.79 5.91 -20.73
CA GLU A 58 11.99 6.62 -20.29
C GLU A 58 12.81 7.10 -21.50
N SER A 59 12.88 8.43 -21.68
CA SER A 59 13.49 9.07 -22.86
C SER A 59 14.96 8.70 -23.07
N SER A 60 15.73 8.54 -22.00
CA SER A 60 17.16 8.16 -22.04
C SER A 60 17.36 6.76 -22.60
N ILE A 61 16.61 5.77 -22.08
CA ILE A 61 16.73 4.37 -22.52
C ILE A 61 16.13 4.21 -23.93
N ARG A 62 15.02 4.88 -24.21
CA ARG A 62 14.40 4.89 -25.53
C ARG A 62 15.34 5.40 -26.62
N LYS A 63 16.05 6.52 -26.37
CA LYS A 63 17.07 7.04 -27.31
C LYS A 63 18.17 6.02 -27.57
N LEU A 64 18.72 5.45 -26.51
CA LEU A 64 19.76 4.43 -26.60
C LEU A 64 19.29 3.23 -27.43
N LEU A 65 18.08 2.73 -27.21
CA LEU A 65 17.53 1.63 -28.00
C LEU A 65 17.39 2.00 -29.47
N ILE A 66 16.88 3.20 -29.79
CA ILE A 66 16.64 3.66 -31.15
C ILE A 66 17.95 3.90 -31.91
N GLU A 67 18.98 4.46 -31.26
CA GLU A 67 20.27 4.72 -31.84
C GLU A 67 20.98 3.45 -32.33
N HIS A 68 20.75 2.33 -31.63
CA HIS A 68 21.44 1.07 -31.92
C HIS A 68 20.58 0.06 -32.72
N LEU A 69 19.43 0.48 -33.27
CA LEU A 69 18.62 -0.38 -34.12
C LEU A 69 19.38 -0.77 -35.41
N GLU A 70 19.14 -1.97 -35.89
CA GLU A 70 19.60 -2.41 -37.19
C GLU A 70 18.87 -1.68 -38.33
N GLU A 71 19.49 -1.54 -39.49
CA GLU A 71 18.90 -0.83 -40.64
C GLU A 71 17.54 -1.39 -41.07
N VAL A 72 17.32 -2.69 -40.91
CA VAL A 72 16.05 -3.35 -41.21
C VAL A 72 14.98 -2.87 -40.23
N ASP A 73 15.29 -2.80 -38.95
CA ASP A 73 14.38 -2.35 -37.88
C ASP A 73 14.08 -0.85 -37.97
N VAL A 74 15.09 -0.04 -38.32
CA VAL A 74 14.91 1.39 -38.59
C VAL A 74 13.90 1.60 -39.72
N ARG A 75 14.05 0.88 -40.85
CA ARG A 75 13.11 0.98 -42.00
C ARG A 75 11.71 0.53 -41.63
N ASN A 76 11.60 -0.58 -40.88
CA ASN A 76 10.30 -1.09 -40.43
C ASN A 76 9.60 -0.08 -39.53
N LEU A 77 10.31 0.49 -38.55
CA LEU A 77 9.73 1.46 -37.63
C LEU A 77 9.36 2.77 -38.34
N CYS A 78 10.21 3.27 -39.27
CA CYS A 78 9.88 4.42 -40.10
C CYS A 78 8.62 4.18 -40.93
N SER A 79 8.49 2.99 -41.54
CA SER A 79 7.29 2.62 -42.31
C SER A 79 6.03 2.63 -41.47
N LEU A 80 6.08 2.09 -40.23
CA LEU A 80 4.95 2.10 -39.31
C LEU A 80 4.59 3.52 -38.82
N LEU A 81 5.56 4.41 -38.72
CA LEU A 81 5.35 5.83 -38.40
C LEU A 81 4.84 6.65 -39.62
N GLY A 82 4.65 6.02 -40.78
CA GLY A 82 4.20 6.68 -42.02
C GLY A 82 5.29 7.56 -42.63
N MET A 83 6.56 7.31 -42.35
CA MET A 83 7.70 8.10 -42.83
C MET A 83 8.43 7.37 -43.95
N SER A 84 8.46 7.94 -45.16
CA SER A 84 9.30 7.48 -46.27
C SER A 84 10.49 8.43 -46.43
N SER A 85 11.71 7.94 -46.25
CA SER A 85 12.92 8.76 -46.35
C SER A 85 14.07 8.00 -47.01
N SER A 86 14.90 8.72 -47.72
CA SER A 86 16.17 8.23 -48.26
C SER A 86 17.26 8.06 -47.15
N ALA A 87 17.02 8.67 -45.98
CA ALA A 87 17.87 8.56 -44.78
C ALA A 87 17.03 8.17 -43.55
N PRO A 88 16.59 6.90 -43.47
CA PRO A 88 15.64 6.47 -42.42
C PRO A 88 16.16 6.69 -40.99
N ARG A 89 17.44 6.45 -40.72
CA ARG A 89 18.05 6.63 -39.40
C ARG A 89 18.03 8.08 -38.92
N THR A 90 18.37 9.04 -39.80
CA THR A 90 18.32 10.48 -39.47
C THR A 90 16.88 10.93 -39.23
N THR A 91 15.96 10.42 -40.05
CA THR A 91 14.53 10.72 -39.90
C THR A 91 13.98 10.18 -38.61
N LEU A 92 14.34 8.95 -38.22
CA LEU A 92 13.91 8.32 -36.97
C LEU A 92 14.49 9.05 -35.74
N GLY A 93 15.75 9.48 -35.82
CA GLY A 93 16.40 10.27 -34.74
C GLY A 93 15.73 11.63 -34.47
N GLY A 94 15.00 12.19 -35.46
CA GLY A 94 14.24 13.42 -35.33
C GLY A 94 12.80 13.23 -34.82
N VAL A 95 12.36 11.99 -34.61
CA VAL A 95 10.98 11.74 -34.14
C VAL A 95 10.84 12.08 -32.65
N ASP A 96 9.84 12.90 -32.37
CA ASP A 96 9.40 13.18 -30.99
C ASP A 96 8.50 12.03 -30.50
N PHE A 97 9.11 11.07 -29.82
CA PHE A 97 8.42 9.91 -29.23
C PHE A 97 7.64 10.24 -27.94
N ASP A 98 7.64 11.48 -27.47
CA ASP A 98 6.76 11.89 -26.36
C ASP A 98 5.34 12.22 -26.88
N ARG A 99 5.14 12.27 -28.19
CA ARG A 99 3.81 12.39 -28.81
C ARG A 99 3.03 11.08 -28.71
N PRO A 100 1.74 11.12 -28.33
CA PRO A 100 0.93 9.92 -28.08
C PRO A 100 0.88 8.91 -29.23
N ASN A 101 0.85 9.37 -30.47
CA ASN A 101 0.80 8.49 -31.63
C ASN A 101 2.16 7.83 -31.92
N ALA A 102 3.26 8.57 -31.76
CA ALA A 102 4.60 8.04 -32.02
C ALA A 102 4.99 6.99 -30.96
N ILE A 103 4.73 7.27 -29.69
CA ILE A 103 5.00 6.30 -28.60
C ILE A 103 4.09 5.08 -28.71
N ALA A 104 2.82 5.24 -29.05
CA ALA A 104 1.89 4.10 -29.27
C ALA A 104 2.38 3.18 -30.40
N THR A 105 2.88 3.75 -31.51
CA THR A 105 3.47 2.99 -32.62
C THR A 105 4.73 2.25 -32.17
N LEU A 106 5.60 2.87 -31.35
CA LEU A 106 6.80 2.23 -30.81
C LEU A 106 6.43 1.03 -29.91
N PHE A 107 5.45 1.19 -29.04
CA PHE A 107 4.93 0.11 -28.18
C PHE A 107 4.39 -1.06 -29.02
N GLN A 108 3.55 -0.75 -30.02
CA GLN A 108 3.03 -1.74 -30.96
C GLN A 108 4.14 -2.48 -31.69
N TRP A 109 5.18 -1.77 -32.11
CA TRP A 109 6.33 -2.35 -32.81
C TRP A 109 7.12 -3.34 -31.93
N TYR A 110 7.18 -3.06 -30.60
CA TYR A 110 7.75 -4.00 -29.62
C TYR A 110 6.74 -5.08 -29.17
N GLY A 111 5.50 -5.05 -29.64
CA GLY A 111 4.47 -5.99 -29.21
C GLY A 111 4.04 -5.81 -27.74
N ILE A 112 4.18 -4.59 -27.21
CA ILE A 112 3.83 -4.23 -25.83
C ILE A 112 2.53 -3.44 -25.88
N PRO A 113 1.50 -3.77 -25.07
CA PRO A 113 0.28 -2.97 -24.99
C PRO A 113 0.62 -1.54 -24.53
N TYR A 114 0.23 -0.56 -25.34
CA TYR A 114 0.31 0.84 -24.93
C TYR A 114 -0.98 1.22 -24.20
N VAL A 115 -0.86 1.39 -22.90
CA VAL A 115 -1.91 2.04 -22.13
C VAL A 115 -1.55 3.52 -22.09
N ARG A 116 -2.39 4.36 -22.64
CA ARG A 116 -2.29 5.81 -22.42
C ARG A 116 -2.35 6.04 -20.93
N ASP A 117 -1.55 7.00 -20.46
CA ASP A 117 -1.64 7.50 -19.07
C ASP A 117 -2.92 8.36 -18.87
N GLU A 118 -3.94 8.16 -19.67
CA GLU A 118 -5.30 8.48 -19.31
C GLU A 118 -5.71 7.42 -18.28
N ASP A 119 -5.23 7.62 -17.04
CA ASP A 119 -5.73 6.90 -15.89
C ASP A 119 -7.23 7.26 -15.80
N PRO A 120 -8.15 6.34 -16.15
CA PRO A 120 -9.58 6.60 -16.02
C PRO A 120 -9.95 6.89 -14.57
N ASP A 121 -9.03 6.64 -13.64
CA ASP A 121 -9.12 6.84 -12.21
C ASP A 121 -8.39 8.12 -11.73
N ASN A 122 -7.89 8.97 -12.62
CA ASN A 122 -7.24 10.24 -12.27
C ASN A 122 -8.24 11.33 -11.84
N GLY A 123 -9.53 11.03 -11.87
CA GLY A 123 -10.58 11.87 -11.30
C GLY A 123 -10.51 11.90 -9.78
N SER A 124 -10.72 13.09 -9.19
CA SER A 124 -10.90 13.28 -7.74
C SER A 124 -12.20 12.65 -7.20
N THR A 125 -13.06 12.10 -8.04
CA THR A 125 -14.39 11.55 -7.69
C THR A 125 -14.72 10.25 -8.44
N ARG A 126 -15.39 9.27 -7.75
CA ARG A 126 -15.81 7.97 -8.31
C ARG A 126 -17.16 7.52 -7.75
N ARG A 127 -17.96 6.77 -8.50
CA ARG A 127 -19.29 6.21 -8.12
C ARG A 127 -19.25 4.71 -7.78
N ILE A 128 -20.01 4.19 -6.80
CA ILE A 128 -19.90 2.83 -6.19
C ILE A 128 -21.24 2.13 -5.89
N LEU A 129 -21.32 0.76 -5.94
CA LEU A 129 -22.54 -0.10 -5.80
C LEU A 129 -22.30 -1.47 -5.05
N SER A 130 -23.21 -2.06 -4.23
CA SER A 130 -23.06 -2.91 -2.99
C SER A 130 -23.14 -4.49 -2.86
N LYS A 131 -22.39 -5.28 -1.94
CA LYS A 131 -22.49 -6.77 -1.68
C LYS A 131 -21.80 -7.57 -0.55
N GLU A 132 -21.46 -7.24 0.73
CA GLU A 132 -20.95 -8.20 1.79
C GLU A 132 -21.31 -8.02 3.29
N LYS A 133 -21.00 -8.94 4.28
CA LYS A 133 -21.60 -9.00 5.63
C LYS A 133 -20.63 -9.08 6.82
N LEU A 134 -21.01 -8.55 8.00
CA LEU A 134 -20.30 -8.62 9.29
C LEU A 134 -20.26 -10.04 9.91
N ARG A 135 -19.13 -10.36 10.59
CA ARG A 135 -18.91 -11.63 11.30
C ARG A 135 -19.69 -11.69 12.63
N LYS A 136 -19.98 -12.89 13.13
CA LYS A 136 -20.79 -13.05 14.35
C LYS A 136 -20.20 -12.36 15.57
N TYR A 137 -18.90 -12.48 15.80
CA TYR A 137 -18.20 -11.85 16.92
C TYR A 137 -18.12 -10.31 16.82
N GLN A 138 -18.21 -9.75 15.63
CA GLN A 138 -18.24 -8.30 15.42
C GLN A 138 -19.62 -7.70 15.78
N GLN A 139 -20.67 -8.49 15.75
CA GLN A 139 -22.04 -7.98 15.93
C GLN A 139 -22.30 -7.28 17.26
N PRO A 140 -21.79 -7.73 18.43
CA PRO A 140 -21.95 -7.00 19.69
C PRO A 140 -21.29 -5.61 19.64
N ALA A 141 -20.02 -5.55 19.20
CA ALA A 141 -19.27 -4.31 19.04
C ALA A 141 -19.95 -3.37 18.03
N TYR A 142 -20.42 -3.92 16.91
CA TYR A 142 -21.19 -3.17 15.91
C TYR A 142 -22.47 -2.57 16.49
N ARG A 143 -23.27 -3.34 17.26
CA ARG A 143 -24.49 -2.84 17.88
C ARG A 143 -24.21 -1.72 18.88
N GLN A 144 -23.12 -1.84 19.64
CA GLN A 144 -22.69 -0.80 20.57
C GLN A 144 -22.30 0.47 19.80
N LEU A 145 -21.41 0.35 18.81
CA LEU A 145 -20.97 1.46 17.97
C LEU A 145 -22.14 2.16 17.29
N ARG A 146 -23.02 1.39 16.65
CA ARG A 146 -24.23 1.90 16.00
C ARG A 146 -25.13 2.69 16.96
N LYS A 147 -25.36 2.16 18.17
CA LYS A 147 -26.19 2.83 19.19
C LYS A 147 -25.59 4.18 19.59
N ILE A 148 -24.26 4.26 19.72
CA ILE A 148 -23.59 5.51 20.08
C ILE A 148 -23.69 6.50 18.90
N LEU A 149 -23.42 6.06 17.67
CA LEU A 149 -23.47 6.91 16.47
C LEU A 149 -24.86 7.53 16.23
N GLN A 150 -25.93 6.85 16.64
CA GLN A 150 -27.30 7.33 16.45
C GLN A 150 -27.78 8.32 17.52
N ASN A 151 -27.23 8.28 18.73
CA ASN A 151 -27.83 8.97 19.87
C ASN A 151 -27.10 10.20 20.36
N GLU A 152 -25.78 10.31 20.18
CA GLU A 152 -24.99 11.41 20.75
C GLU A 152 -23.72 11.70 19.92
N CYS A 153 -23.27 12.96 19.95
CA CYS A 153 -22.00 13.36 19.37
C CYS A 153 -20.87 13.06 20.36
N ARG A 154 -20.26 11.89 20.25
CA ARG A 154 -19.18 11.44 21.12
C ARG A 154 -17.90 11.14 20.35
N THR A 155 -16.81 11.04 21.10
CA THR A 155 -15.57 10.46 20.61
C THR A 155 -15.53 8.99 21.00
N ILE A 156 -15.33 8.10 20.02
CA ILE A 156 -15.45 6.65 20.18
C ILE A 156 -14.15 6.01 19.70
N LEU A 157 -13.53 5.17 20.52
CA LEU A 157 -12.39 4.35 20.11
C LEU A 157 -12.86 2.92 19.83
N VAL A 158 -12.66 2.43 18.62
CA VAL A 158 -12.84 1.02 18.29
C VAL A 158 -11.48 0.32 18.41
N HIS A 159 -11.32 -0.43 19.50
CA HIS A 159 -10.10 -1.10 19.85
C HIS A 159 -10.24 -2.62 19.65
N MET A 160 -9.55 -3.14 18.65
CA MET A 160 -9.65 -4.55 18.25
C MET A 160 -8.31 -5.05 17.72
N PRO A 161 -7.98 -6.34 17.95
CA PRO A 161 -6.73 -6.90 17.48
C PRO A 161 -6.63 -6.95 15.95
N LEU A 162 -5.41 -7.27 15.53
CA LEU A 162 -5.10 -7.59 14.15
C LEU A 162 -6.00 -8.69 13.60
N GLY A 163 -6.43 -8.56 12.34
CA GLY A 163 -7.26 -9.57 11.68
C GLY A 163 -8.71 -9.64 12.16
N ALA A 164 -9.06 -8.94 13.24
CA ALA A 164 -10.43 -8.92 13.76
C ALA A 164 -11.42 -8.12 12.89
N GLY A 165 -10.99 -7.53 11.77
CA GLY A 165 -11.86 -6.82 10.84
C GLY A 165 -12.44 -5.52 11.39
N LYS A 166 -11.64 -4.77 12.17
CA LYS A 166 -12.03 -3.48 12.75
C LYS A 166 -12.40 -2.44 11.71
N LEU A 167 -11.65 -2.41 10.59
CA LEU A 167 -11.92 -1.51 9.47
C LEU A 167 -13.31 -1.78 8.90
N TRP A 168 -13.62 -3.04 8.59
CA TRP A 168 -14.92 -3.48 8.10
C TRP A 168 -16.06 -3.12 9.07
N LEU A 169 -15.85 -3.31 10.36
CA LEU A 169 -16.83 -2.99 11.39
C LEU A 169 -17.15 -1.49 11.42
N VAL A 170 -16.12 -0.64 11.44
CA VAL A 170 -16.30 0.82 11.48
C VAL A 170 -16.88 1.34 10.18
N SER A 171 -16.36 0.88 9.02
CA SER A 171 -16.91 1.24 7.71
C SER A 171 -18.38 0.90 7.60
N THR A 172 -18.79 -0.29 8.06
CA THR A 172 -20.19 -0.70 8.07
C THR A 172 -21.05 0.23 8.94
N ALA A 173 -20.60 0.58 10.14
CA ALA A 173 -21.37 1.41 11.07
C ALA A 173 -21.51 2.85 10.58
N VAL A 174 -20.43 3.46 10.07
CA VAL A 174 -20.48 4.86 9.58
C VAL A 174 -21.23 4.98 8.26
N ILE A 175 -21.14 3.98 7.39
CA ILE A 175 -21.91 3.93 6.14
C ILE A 175 -23.41 3.74 6.41
N GLU A 176 -23.78 2.90 7.37
CA GLU A 176 -25.18 2.75 7.75
C GLU A 176 -25.75 4.05 8.34
N ALA A 177 -24.96 4.78 9.14
CA ALA A 177 -25.34 6.10 9.62
C ALA A 177 -25.52 7.07 8.45
N LEU A 178 -24.54 7.17 7.55
CA LEU A 178 -24.60 8.04 6.38
C LEU A 178 -25.77 7.72 5.46
N ARG A 179 -26.11 6.43 5.31
CA ARG A 179 -27.26 5.99 4.51
C ARG A 179 -28.59 6.52 5.05
N SER A 180 -28.69 6.69 6.36
CA SER A 180 -29.88 7.21 7.04
C SER A 180 -29.93 8.74 7.07
N ASP A 181 -28.81 9.39 6.78
CA ASP A 181 -28.66 10.85 6.77
C ASP A 181 -29.15 11.48 5.45
N PRO A 182 -29.42 12.80 5.42
CA PRO A 182 -29.62 13.56 4.18
C PRO A 182 -28.47 13.40 3.18
N GLU A 183 -28.76 13.61 1.90
CA GLU A 183 -27.79 13.38 0.80
C GLU A 183 -26.57 14.31 0.85
N ASP A 184 -26.68 15.45 1.50
CA ASP A 184 -25.62 16.43 1.68
C ASP A 184 -24.65 16.10 2.82
N ARG A 185 -24.89 15.00 3.56
CA ARG A 185 -24.03 14.58 4.67
C ARG A 185 -22.81 13.80 4.18
N THR A 186 -21.70 13.94 4.90
CA THR A 186 -20.39 13.42 4.52
C THR A 186 -19.77 12.60 5.65
N VAL A 187 -19.23 11.44 5.33
CA VAL A 187 -18.25 10.73 6.17
C VAL A 187 -16.87 11.18 5.78
N PHE A 188 -16.10 11.63 6.74
CA PHE A 188 -14.72 12.04 6.53
C PHE A 188 -13.75 11.07 7.19
N TRP A 189 -12.91 10.43 6.38
CA TRP A 189 -11.95 9.43 6.80
C TRP A 189 -10.53 9.98 6.69
N ILE A 190 -9.80 9.97 7.79
CA ILE A 190 -8.41 10.42 7.86
C ILE A 190 -7.51 9.24 8.19
N ALA A 191 -6.46 9.06 7.41
CA ALA A 191 -5.42 8.06 7.65
C ALA A 191 -4.03 8.73 7.72
N PRO A 192 -3.05 8.08 8.35
CA PRO A 192 -1.68 8.60 8.46
C PRO A 192 -0.98 8.81 7.12
N ASP A 193 -1.26 7.97 6.13
CA ASP A 193 -0.60 7.99 4.83
C ASP A 193 -1.52 7.57 3.66
N ALA A 194 -1.04 7.77 2.44
CA ALA A 194 -1.79 7.48 1.23
C ALA A 194 -2.09 5.99 1.03
N CYS A 195 -1.27 5.08 1.57
CA CYS A 195 -1.47 3.64 1.45
C CYS A 195 -2.70 3.19 2.25
N LEU A 196 -2.80 3.67 3.49
CA LEU A 196 -3.96 3.43 4.35
C LEU A 196 -5.22 4.14 3.84
N CYS A 197 -5.06 5.26 3.13
CA CYS A 197 -6.17 5.90 2.43
C CYS A 197 -6.73 5.02 1.30
N GLU A 198 -5.87 4.40 0.48
CA GLU A 198 -6.33 3.48 -0.58
C GLU A 198 -7.01 2.24 -0.01
N GLU A 199 -6.53 1.71 1.11
CA GLU A 199 -7.20 0.63 1.80
C GLU A 199 -8.59 1.03 2.30
N ALA A 200 -8.68 2.15 3.01
CA ALA A 200 -9.94 2.68 3.49
C ALA A 200 -10.92 2.93 2.33
N LEU A 201 -10.40 3.43 1.21
CA LEU A 201 -11.18 3.62 -0.02
C LEU A 201 -11.80 2.31 -0.49
N ASN A 202 -10.97 1.29 -0.69
CA ASN A 202 -11.43 -0.02 -1.18
C ASN A 202 -12.46 -0.65 -0.24
N GLU A 203 -12.24 -0.52 1.08
CA GLU A 203 -13.15 -1.04 2.10
C GLU A 203 -14.48 -0.29 2.12
N LEU A 204 -14.45 1.03 2.11
CA LEU A 204 -15.65 1.88 2.08
C LEU A 204 -16.44 1.66 0.79
N GLU A 205 -15.74 1.51 -0.34
CA GLU A 205 -16.34 1.15 -1.62
C GLU A 205 -17.07 -0.20 -1.50
N THR A 206 -16.41 -1.22 -0.99
CA THR A 206 -16.98 -2.55 -0.80
C THR A 206 -18.18 -2.53 0.14
N VAL A 207 -18.11 -1.76 1.23
CA VAL A 207 -19.23 -1.61 2.17
C VAL A 207 -20.39 -0.85 1.55
N TRP A 208 -20.11 0.24 0.82
CA TRP A 208 -21.16 0.99 0.13
C TRP A 208 -21.83 0.15 -0.94
N ASP A 209 -21.04 -0.62 -1.67
CA ASP A 209 -21.52 -1.60 -2.64
C ASP A 209 -22.50 -2.61 -2.04
N ASN A 210 -22.44 -2.86 -0.74
CA ASN A 210 -23.33 -3.78 -0.03
C ASN A 210 -24.55 -3.12 0.62
N LEU A 211 -24.33 -1.97 1.23
CA LEU A 211 -25.31 -1.32 2.09
C LEU A 211 -25.91 -0.05 1.48
N GLY A 212 -25.28 0.49 0.44
CA GLY A 212 -25.73 1.71 -0.20
C GLY A 212 -27.16 1.61 -0.75
N CYS A 213 -27.96 2.65 -0.49
CA CYS A 213 -29.32 2.76 -1.01
C CYS A 213 -29.45 3.82 -2.11
N ARG A 214 -28.36 4.51 -2.43
CA ARG A 214 -28.28 5.58 -3.42
C ARG A 214 -26.85 5.65 -3.99
N ASP A 215 -26.68 6.35 -5.11
CA ASP A 215 -25.36 6.71 -5.62
C ASP A 215 -24.65 7.67 -4.66
N THR A 216 -23.35 7.53 -4.52
CA THR A 216 -22.54 8.43 -3.69
C THR A 216 -21.29 8.89 -4.44
N THR A 217 -20.67 9.95 -3.95
CA THR A 217 -19.43 10.48 -4.51
C THR A 217 -18.29 10.24 -3.52
N VAL A 218 -17.16 9.79 -4.03
CA VAL A 218 -15.93 9.64 -3.26
C VAL A 218 -14.95 10.73 -3.65
N TYR A 219 -14.44 11.43 -2.64
CA TYR A 219 -13.45 12.49 -2.76
C TYR A 219 -12.13 12.00 -2.19
N ARG A 220 -11.08 12.03 -2.99
CA ARG A 220 -9.74 11.56 -2.62
C ARG A 220 -8.78 12.72 -2.39
N LEU A 221 -8.36 12.95 -1.16
CA LEU A 221 -7.43 14.00 -0.72
C LEU A 221 -6.10 13.40 -0.27
N PHE A 222 -5.50 12.56 -1.14
CA PHE A 222 -4.22 11.91 -0.86
C PHE A 222 -3.49 11.54 -2.16
N GLY A 223 -2.18 11.36 -2.07
CA GLY A 223 -1.34 11.10 -3.23
C GLY A 223 -1.14 12.34 -4.11
N GLU A 224 -0.67 12.13 -5.35
CA GLU A 224 -0.39 13.21 -6.32
C GLU A 224 -1.64 13.63 -7.13
N LYS A 225 -2.82 13.64 -6.54
CA LYS A 225 -4.07 13.98 -7.23
C LYS A 225 -4.36 15.49 -7.14
N GLU A 226 -5.12 16.01 -8.11
CA GLU A 226 -5.51 17.43 -8.11
C GLU A 226 -6.25 17.79 -6.82
N ALA A 227 -5.78 18.83 -6.17
CA ALA A 227 -6.40 19.35 -4.96
C ALA A 227 -7.74 20.01 -5.28
N PHE A 228 -8.81 19.55 -4.66
CA PHE A 228 -10.10 20.23 -4.68
C PHE A 228 -10.34 20.98 -3.37
N SER A 229 -11.25 21.95 -3.40
CA SER A 229 -11.53 22.75 -2.21
C SER A 229 -12.54 22.06 -1.31
N LEU A 230 -12.28 21.99 0.01
CA LEU A 230 -13.16 21.35 1.00
C LEU A 230 -14.56 21.99 1.04
N ASP A 231 -14.69 23.25 0.69
CA ASP A 231 -15.98 23.97 0.64
C ASP A 231 -16.85 23.58 -0.57
N SER A 232 -16.29 22.88 -1.55
CA SER A 232 -17.02 22.34 -2.71
C SER A 232 -17.61 20.95 -2.47
N ILE A 233 -17.32 20.32 -1.35
CA ILE A 233 -17.84 18.98 -1.01
C ILE A 233 -19.32 19.10 -0.65
N VAL A 234 -20.14 18.31 -1.32
CA VAL A 234 -21.58 18.18 -1.05
C VAL A 234 -21.91 16.70 -0.95
N GLY A 235 -21.95 16.19 0.26
CA GLY A 235 -22.31 14.80 0.54
C GLY A 235 -21.27 13.77 0.09
N GLY A 236 -21.35 12.56 0.62
CA GLY A 236 -20.55 11.43 0.18
C GLY A 236 -19.42 11.00 1.12
N LEU A 237 -18.36 10.42 0.55
CA LEU A 237 -17.22 9.87 1.28
C LEU A 237 -15.97 10.70 0.94
N VAL A 238 -15.32 11.24 1.95
CA VAL A 238 -14.04 11.97 1.80
C VAL A 238 -12.95 11.17 2.49
N ILE A 239 -11.88 10.88 1.78
CA ILE A 239 -10.73 10.15 2.31
C ILE A 239 -9.50 11.02 2.13
N ALA A 240 -8.76 11.24 3.21
CA ALA A 240 -7.59 12.11 3.20
C ALA A 240 -6.43 11.54 4.01
N ASP A 241 -5.21 11.77 3.56
CA ASP A 241 -4.08 11.70 4.47
C ASP A 241 -4.02 12.97 5.35
N ILE A 242 -3.52 12.80 6.57
CA ILE A 242 -3.56 13.87 7.58
C ILE A 242 -2.80 15.13 7.13
N ARG A 243 -1.69 14.98 6.39
CA ARG A 243 -0.86 16.12 5.95
C ARG A 243 -1.59 16.94 4.90
N THR A 244 -2.18 16.27 3.91
CA THR A 244 -2.98 16.91 2.86
C THR A 244 -4.18 17.63 3.46
N PHE A 245 -4.86 17.02 4.45
CA PHE A 245 -5.96 17.67 5.14
C PHE A 245 -5.53 18.93 5.91
N LEU A 246 -4.47 18.85 6.70
CA LEU A 246 -3.97 20.00 7.45
C LEU A 246 -3.51 21.14 6.52
N SER A 247 -2.90 20.81 5.38
CA SER A 247 -2.53 21.76 4.34
C SER A 247 -3.76 22.42 3.70
N ALA A 248 -4.76 21.63 3.30
CA ALA A 248 -6.00 22.12 2.71
C ALA A 248 -6.77 23.04 3.66
N THR A 249 -6.89 22.69 4.95
CA THR A 249 -7.55 23.54 5.94
C THR A 249 -6.79 24.84 6.19
N SER A 250 -5.47 24.83 6.20
CA SER A 250 -4.65 26.04 6.34
C SER A 250 -4.84 26.99 5.16
N SER A 251 -4.99 26.46 3.94
CA SER A 251 -5.24 27.25 2.73
C SER A 251 -6.63 27.90 2.73
N LEU A 252 -7.65 27.22 3.24
CA LEU A 252 -9.01 27.75 3.39
C LEU A 252 -9.05 28.92 4.39
N ILE A 253 -8.39 28.78 5.53
CA ILE A 253 -8.29 29.85 6.54
C ILE A 253 -7.62 31.08 5.96
N SER A 254 -6.56 30.91 5.15
CA SER A 254 -5.82 32.00 4.53
C SER A 254 -6.63 32.77 3.45
N ARG A 255 -7.53 32.08 2.73
CA ARG A 255 -8.35 32.66 1.65
C ARG A 255 -9.58 33.42 2.15
N SER A 256 -10.16 33.01 3.27
CA SER A 256 -11.45 33.58 3.73
C SER A 256 -11.33 34.81 4.64
N GLY A 257 -10.17 35.48 4.74
CA GLY A 257 -9.96 36.79 5.43
C GLY A 257 -10.57 36.97 6.84
N ASN A 258 -11.59 36.26 7.18
CA ASN A 258 -12.30 36.10 8.46
C ASN A 258 -12.51 34.63 8.84
N GLY A 259 -11.60 33.79 8.48
CA GLY A 259 -11.21 32.46 9.01
C GLY A 259 -12.27 31.37 9.19
N GLY A 260 -13.56 31.60 9.09
CA GLY A 260 -14.55 30.64 9.56
C GLY A 260 -15.53 30.03 8.55
N GLY A 261 -15.79 30.72 7.44
CA GLY A 261 -16.96 30.35 6.61
C GLY A 261 -16.83 29.00 5.87
N GLY A 262 -15.68 28.70 5.29
CA GLY A 262 -15.48 27.45 4.51
C GLY A 262 -15.39 26.21 5.38
N LEU A 263 -14.65 26.28 6.49
CA LEU A 263 -14.55 25.16 7.45
C LEU A 263 -15.87 24.93 8.22
N ALA A 264 -16.58 26.00 8.54
CA ALA A 264 -17.89 25.92 9.15
C ALA A 264 -18.90 25.22 8.22
N LYS A 265 -18.91 25.59 6.92
CA LYS A 265 -19.71 24.93 5.90
C LYS A 265 -19.35 23.44 5.81
N PHE A 266 -18.05 23.09 5.68
CA PHE A 266 -17.59 21.71 5.66
C PHE A 266 -18.03 20.94 6.92
N GLY A 267 -17.78 21.51 8.12
CA GLY A 267 -18.16 20.91 9.39
C GLY A 267 -19.68 20.70 9.54
N SER A 268 -20.52 21.56 8.98
CA SER A 268 -21.98 21.42 9.03
C SER A 268 -22.52 20.23 8.22
N HIS A 269 -21.77 19.79 7.19
CA HIS A 269 -22.14 18.64 6.36
C HIS A 269 -21.56 17.31 6.88
N LEU A 270 -20.69 17.32 7.90
CA LEU A 270 -20.13 16.08 8.43
C LEU A 270 -21.16 15.29 9.25
N SER A 271 -21.27 14.02 8.94
CA SER A 271 -21.96 12.99 9.72
C SER A 271 -20.98 12.36 10.73
N SER A 272 -19.84 11.92 10.22
CA SER A 272 -18.82 11.27 11.03
C SER A 272 -17.40 11.66 10.57
N LEU A 273 -16.49 11.75 11.53
CA LEU A 273 -15.04 11.88 11.32
C LEU A 273 -14.37 10.61 11.83
N VAL A 274 -13.64 9.91 10.95
CA VAL A 274 -12.96 8.66 11.31
C VAL A 274 -11.45 8.86 11.23
N PHE A 275 -10.74 8.48 12.28
CA PHE A 275 -9.28 8.39 12.32
C PHE A 275 -8.90 6.91 12.22
N ALA A 276 -8.39 6.51 11.07
CA ALA A 276 -7.75 5.22 10.92
C ALA A 276 -6.40 5.25 11.64
N ASP A 277 -6.06 4.16 12.34
CA ASP A 277 -4.77 4.05 13.03
C ASP A 277 -4.53 5.18 14.04
N ALA A 278 -5.51 5.38 14.91
CA ALA A 278 -5.55 6.50 15.86
C ALA A 278 -4.30 6.58 16.78
N GLU A 279 -3.62 5.44 17.00
CA GLU A 279 -2.36 5.36 17.74
C GLU A 279 -1.18 6.03 17.05
N HIS A 280 -1.26 6.28 15.74
CA HIS A 280 -0.20 6.91 14.94
C HIS A 280 -0.49 8.37 14.58
N ILE A 281 -1.71 8.83 14.83
CA ILE A 281 -2.04 10.25 14.70
C ILE A 281 -1.69 10.91 16.03
N THR A 282 -0.76 11.88 16.02
CA THR A 282 -0.36 12.54 17.24
C THR A 282 -1.56 13.26 17.88
N LEU A 283 -1.65 13.24 19.21
CA LEU A 283 -2.74 13.93 19.92
C LEU A 283 -2.89 15.41 19.52
N PRO A 284 -1.82 16.20 19.34
CA PRO A 284 -1.93 17.57 18.84
C PRO A 284 -2.54 17.66 17.44
N GLU A 285 -2.19 16.77 16.51
CA GLU A 285 -2.76 16.76 15.16
C GLU A 285 -4.23 16.38 15.20
N MET A 286 -4.59 15.34 15.96
CA MET A 286 -5.97 14.92 16.15
C MET A 286 -6.81 16.02 16.80
N GLN A 287 -6.30 16.67 17.85
CA GLN A 287 -6.97 17.81 18.50
C GLN A 287 -7.14 18.97 17.54
N CYS A 288 -6.11 19.30 16.76
CA CYS A 288 -6.19 20.34 15.74
C CYS A 288 -7.28 20.06 14.68
N VAL A 289 -7.40 18.80 14.24
CA VAL A 289 -8.47 18.38 13.32
C VAL A 289 -9.84 18.49 14.01
N ILE A 290 -9.99 17.97 15.22
CA ILE A 290 -11.23 17.98 15.98
C ILE A 290 -11.70 19.42 16.25
N GLU A 291 -10.81 20.30 16.69
CA GLU A 291 -11.12 21.70 16.92
C GLU A 291 -11.60 22.41 15.65
N LYS A 292 -10.94 22.16 14.52
CA LYS A 292 -11.35 22.72 13.21
C LYS A 292 -12.74 22.23 12.78
N VAL A 293 -13.04 20.94 13.00
CA VAL A 293 -14.30 20.31 12.61
C VAL A 293 -15.42 20.67 13.58
N ARG A 294 -15.18 20.73 14.89
CA ARG A 294 -16.15 21.12 15.93
C ARG A 294 -16.37 22.62 16.04
N PHE A 295 -15.58 23.41 15.32
CA PHE A 295 -15.76 24.86 15.31
C PHE A 295 -17.16 25.19 14.83
N GLN A 296 -17.98 25.82 15.68
CA GLN A 296 -19.37 26.25 15.47
C GLN A 296 -20.49 25.26 15.87
N GLY A 297 -20.23 24.33 16.80
CA GLY A 297 -21.30 23.51 17.37
C GLY A 297 -21.84 22.41 16.44
N SER A 298 -21.04 22.01 15.44
CA SER A 298 -21.34 20.88 14.58
C SER A 298 -21.41 19.59 15.42
N LYS A 299 -22.51 18.87 15.26
CA LYS A 299 -22.73 17.58 15.92
C LYS A 299 -22.08 16.47 15.08
N VAL A 300 -20.78 16.25 15.24
CA VAL A 300 -20.02 15.24 14.50
C VAL A 300 -19.59 14.12 15.43
N ASN A 301 -19.86 12.88 15.06
CA ASN A 301 -19.32 11.72 15.72
C ASN A 301 -17.84 11.53 15.30
N ILE A 302 -16.97 11.26 16.27
CA ILE A 302 -15.55 11.03 16.02
C ILE A 302 -15.23 9.59 16.39
N VAL A 303 -14.71 8.84 15.43
CA VAL A 303 -14.38 7.42 15.60
C VAL A 303 -12.88 7.24 15.37
N GLY A 304 -12.17 6.74 16.37
CA GLY A 304 -10.79 6.27 16.22
C GLY A 304 -10.76 4.76 16.04
N ILE A 305 -9.90 4.27 15.16
CA ILE A 305 -9.63 2.85 14.97
C ILE A 305 -8.24 2.57 15.51
N CYS A 306 -8.12 1.62 16.46
CA CYS A 306 -6.86 1.30 17.12
C CYS A 306 -6.64 -0.22 17.17
N ALA A 307 -5.41 -0.65 16.91
CA ALA A 307 -4.95 -2.04 17.08
C ALA A 307 -3.78 -2.16 18.07
N ALA A 308 -3.31 -1.06 18.62
CA ALA A 308 -2.22 -1.10 19.59
C ALA A 308 -2.58 -2.00 20.78
N THR A 309 -1.60 -2.66 21.34
CA THR A 309 -1.78 -3.65 22.41
C THR A 309 -1.27 -3.10 23.73
N GLY A 310 -1.95 -3.44 24.81
CA GLY A 310 -1.55 -3.11 26.17
C GLY A 310 -2.59 -2.35 26.98
N PRO A 311 -2.58 -2.48 28.31
CA PRO A 311 -3.55 -1.83 29.17
C PRO A 311 -3.31 -0.32 29.24
N ALA A 312 -4.39 0.44 29.40
CA ALA A 312 -4.35 1.89 29.66
C ALA A 312 -4.00 2.16 31.15
N THR A 313 -2.73 2.07 31.50
CA THR A 313 -2.22 2.27 32.87
C THR A 313 -1.26 3.45 32.96
N GLU A 314 -0.97 3.90 34.17
CA GLU A 314 0.03 4.96 34.42
C GLU A 314 1.43 4.58 33.91
N GLU A 315 1.74 3.29 33.85
CA GLU A 315 3.01 2.77 33.34
C GLU A 315 3.03 2.75 31.79
N ASN A 316 1.86 2.60 31.17
CA ASN A 316 1.71 2.64 29.72
C ASN A 316 1.07 3.96 29.28
N ILE A 317 1.83 5.02 29.38
CA ILE A 317 1.38 6.40 29.12
C ILE A 317 0.75 6.54 27.73
N ALA A 318 1.32 5.91 26.70
CA ALA A 318 0.82 5.99 25.33
C ALA A 318 -0.59 5.43 25.22
N MET A 319 -0.85 4.25 25.74
CA MET A 319 -2.18 3.63 25.72
C MET A 319 -3.17 4.39 26.58
N LYS A 320 -2.73 4.93 27.71
CA LYS A 320 -3.56 5.79 28.56
C LYS A 320 -3.96 7.07 27.83
N MET A 321 -3.02 7.76 27.19
CA MET A 321 -3.32 8.96 26.40
C MET A 321 -4.30 8.70 25.27
N ILE A 322 -4.19 7.55 24.60
CA ILE A 322 -5.14 7.14 23.57
C ILE A 322 -6.52 6.92 24.20
N ALA A 323 -6.60 6.17 25.30
CA ALA A 323 -7.88 5.89 25.96
C ALA A 323 -8.55 7.18 26.48
N ASP A 324 -7.79 8.07 27.10
CA ASP A 324 -8.27 9.34 27.66
C ASP A 324 -8.74 10.34 26.58
N ALA A 325 -8.34 10.14 25.32
CA ALA A 325 -8.76 10.97 24.20
C ALA A 325 -10.19 10.68 23.71
N TYR A 326 -10.80 9.58 24.15
CA TYR A 326 -12.13 9.13 23.70
C TYR A 326 -13.10 8.94 24.86
N ASP A 327 -14.36 9.32 24.66
CA ASP A 327 -15.43 9.22 25.66
C ASP A 327 -15.89 7.76 25.85
N GLU A 328 -15.88 6.98 24.77
CA GLU A 328 -16.40 5.60 24.74
C GLU A 328 -15.39 4.68 24.06
N ILE A 329 -15.26 3.46 24.56
CA ILE A 329 -14.44 2.42 23.97
C ILE A 329 -15.29 1.22 23.58
N VAL A 330 -15.19 0.84 22.31
CA VAL A 330 -15.83 -0.34 21.74
C VAL A 330 -14.76 -1.40 21.48
N GLN A 331 -14.91 -2.57 22.09
CA GLN A 331 -13.98 -3.70 21.95
C GLN A 331 -14.73 -5.03 21.85
N ILE A 332 -14.03 -6.09 21.47
CA ILE A 332 -14.59 -7.44 21.52
C ILE A 332 -14.68 -7.85 22.99
N ASN A 333 -15.86 -8.32 23.39
CA ASN A 333 -16.12 -8.71 24.77
C ASN A 333 -15.82 -10.21 24.99
N GLU A 334 -14.53 -10.55 25.06
CA GLU A 334 -14.00 -11.88 25.31
C GLU A 334 -12.81 -11.77 26.24
N ASP A 335 -12.64 -12.70 27.18
CA ASP A 335 -11.55 -12.69 28.18
C ASP A 335 -10.16 -12.82 27.53
N ASP A 336 -10.02 -13.68 26.53
CA ASP A 336 -8.85 -13.78 25.66
C ASP A 336 -9.29 -13.69 24.20
N VAL A 337 -9.20 -12.47 23.67
CA VAL A 337 -9.71 -12.14 22.34
C VAL A 337 -8.96 -12.90 21.24
N LEU A 338 -7.62 -13.07 21.34
CA LEU A 338 -6.88 -13.83 20.34
C LEU A 338 -7.23 -15.32 20.38
N ALA A 339 -7.31 -15.91 21.58
CA ALA A 339 -7.72 -17.30 21.73
C ALA A 339 -9.15 -17.51 21.20
N ALA A 340 -10.06 -16.57 21.46
CA ALA A 340 -11.41 -16.61 20.92
C ALA A 340 -11.41 -16.53 19.38
N LEU A 341 -10.68 -15.59 18.78
CA LEU A 341 -10.56 -15.47 17.33
C LEU A 341 -9.91 -16.72 16.69
N HIS A 342 -8.89 -17.30 17.34
CA HIS A 342 -8.30 -18.56 16.94
C HIS A 342 -9.34 -19.71 17.02
N SER A 343 -10.12 -19.78 18.10
CA SER A 343 -11.15 -20.82 18.27
C SER A 343 -12.28 -20.73 17.26
N TYR A 344 -12.61 -19.50 16.81
CA TYR A 344 -13.57 -19.28 15.74
C TYR A 344 -13.00 -19.54 14.34
N GLY A 345 -11.70 -19.84 14.23
CA GLY A 345 -11.01 -20.01 12.94
C GLY A 345 -10.91 -18.71 12.13
N GLU A 346 -10.98 -17.57 12.79
CA GLU A 346 -10.95 -16.26 12.14
C GLU A 346 -9.53 -15.76 11.88
N ILE A 347 -8.59 -16.13 12.73
CA ILE A 347 -7.16 -15.83 12.60
C ILE A 347 -6.30 -17.06 12.92
N ASP A 348 -5.17 -17.19 12.26
CA ASP A 348 -4.16 -18.18 12.58
C ASP A 348 -3.18 -17.66 13.64
N PRO A 349 -2.59 -18.53 14.49
CA PRO A 349 -1.52 -18.13 15.40
C PRO A 349 -0.32 -17.53 14.64
N VAL A 350 0.24 -16.45 15.16
CA VAL A 350 1.42 -15.78 14.57
C VAL A 350 2.66 -16.10 15.38
N HIS A 351 3.68 -16.69 14.73
CA HIS A 351 4.99 -16.93 15.34
C HIS A 351 6.02 -15.94 14.77
N VAL A 352 6.46 -15.02 15.59
CA VAL A 352 7.41 -13.96 15.21
C VAL A 352 8.85 -14.42 15.40
N HIS A 353 9.67 -14.20 14.36
CA HIS A 353 11.10 -14.45 14.34
C HIS A 353 11.86 -13.18 13.94
N LEU A 354 12.56 -12.57 14.87
CA LEU A 354 13.43 -11.42 14.56
C LEU A 354 14.72 -11.90 13.90
N LEU A 355 15.00 -11.40 12.71
CA LEU A 355 16.26 -11.63 11.99
C LEU A 355 17.23 -10.48 12.28
N PRO A 356 18.47 -10.73 12.71
CA PRO A 356 19.42 -9.67 12.99
C PRO A 356 19.74 -8.89 11.71
N SER A 357 19.64 -7.55 11.76
CA SER A 357 20.04 -6.70 10.66
C SER A 357 21.57 -6.52 10.62
N PRO A 358 22.20 -6.61 9.44
CA PRO A 358 23.59 -6.21 9.25
C PRO A 358 23.81 -4.69 9.42
N VAL A 359 22.77 -3.88 9.27
CA VAL A 359 22.80 -2.43 9.49
C VAL A 359 22.73 -2.14 10.98
N LYS A 360 23.74 -1.45 11.53
CA LYS A 360 23.82 -1.18 12.98
C LYS A 360 23.33 0.21 13.35
N GLU A 361 23.45 1.18 12.45
CA GLU A 361 23.10 2.57 12.72
C GLU A 361 22.36 3.17 11.53
N LEU A 362 21.34 3.97 11.81
CA LEU A 362 20.61 4.78 10.85
C LEU A 362 20.48 6.20 11.39
N ASN A 363 20.67 7.20 10.53
CA ASN A 363 20.37 8.59 10.87
C ASN A 363 18.84 8.81 10.85
N TYR A 364 18.17 8.33 11.89
CA TYR A 364 16.74 8.43 12.07
C TYR A 364 16.38 9.53 13.06
N GLN A 365 15.42 10.40 12.70
CA GLN A 365 14.88 11.42 13.60
C GLN A 365 13.58 10.89 14.23
N GLU A 366 13.51 10.84 15.54
CA GLU A 366 12.41 10.19 16.29
C GLU A 366 11.04 10.87 16.14
N ASP A 367 10.99 12.14 15.73
CA ASP A 367 9.75 12.93 15.66
C ASP A 367 8.92 12.69 14.38
N GLN A 368 9.17 11.61 13.65
CA GLN A 368 8.52 11.37 12.36
C GLN A 368 7.40 10.34 12.44
N ILE A 369 6.33 10.59 11.68
CA ILE A 369 5.13 9.74 11.58
C ILE A 369 5.40 8.49 10.71
N SER A 370 6.39 8.55 9.81
CA SER A 370 6.76 7.45 8.91
C SER A 370 8.26 7.39 8.71
N VAL A 371 8.77 6.23 8.30
CA VAL A 371 10.18 6.11 7.92
C VAL A 371 10.43 6.88 6.62
N GLN A 372 11.43 7.75 6.63
CA GLN A 372 11.76 8.59 5.47
C GLN A 372 12.16 7.77 4.26
N GLN A 373 11.76 8.21 3.06
CA GLN A 373 12.05 7.50 1.81
C GLN A 373 13.55 7.33 1.56
N ASN A 374 14.37 8.35 1.87
CA ASN A 374 15.83 8.27 1.75
C ASN A 374 16.46 7.18 2.64
N ILE A 375 15.88 6.91 3.82
CA ILE A 375 16.30 5.81 4.70
C ILE A 375 15.90 4.47 4.05
N LEU A 376 14.68 4.37 3.54
CA LEU A 376 14.21 3.17 2.85
C LEU A 376 15.06 2.86 1.61
N ASP A 377 15.39 3.87 0.82
CA ASP A 377 16.26 3.74 -0.35
C ASP A 377 17.68 3.33 0.05
N GLY A 378 18.22 3.89 1.14
CA GLY A 378 19.51 3.51 1.72
C GLY A 378 19.52 2.05 2.18
N LEU A 379 18.47 1.59 2.86
CA LEU A 379 18.30 0.20 3.28
C LEU A 379 18.17 -0.75 2.07
N ALA A 380 17.40 -0.36 1.06
CA ALA A 380 17.23 -1.14 -0.16
C ALA A 380 18.52 -1.26 -0.99
N SER A 381 19.43 -0.28 -0.88
CA SER A 381 20.71 -0.25 -1.58
C SER A 381 21.86 -0.88 -0.79
N ASN A 382 21.64 -1.24 0.48
CA ASN A 382 22.70 -1.81 1.32
C ASN A 382 23.00 -3.25 0.93
N ILE A 383 24.21 -3.48 0.39
CA ILE A 383 24.62 -4.76 -0.19
C ILE A 383 24.69 -5.90 0.85
N GLU A 384 25.22 -5.63 2.04
CA GLU A 384 25.35 -6.67 3.08
C GLU A 384 23.98 -7.08 3.61
N ARG A 385 23.07 -6.11 3.76
CA ARG A 385 21.68 -6.37 4.11
C ARG A 385 20.97 -7.20 3.05
N ASN A 386 21.14 -6.87 1.78
CA ASN A 386 20.52 -7.56 0.67
C ASN A 386 21.05 -8.99 0.50
N LYS A 387 22.35 -9.21 0.65
CA LYS A 387 22.94 -10.56 0.67
C LYS A 387 22.34 -11.42 1.78
N TYR A 388 22.29 -10.87 3.00
CA TYR A 388 21.71 -11.56 4.15
C TYR A 388 20.24 -11.91 3.94
N LEU A 389 19.43 -10.95 3.42
CA LEU A 389 18.02 -11.18 3.10
C LEU A 389 17.85 -12.26 2.03
N LEU A 390 18.66 -12.23 0.97
CA LEU A 390 18.59 -13.23 -0.10
C LEU A 390 18.88 -14.63 0.44
N ASP A 391 19.96 -14.79 1.23
CA ASP A 391 20.28 -16.08 1.85
C ASP A 391 19.15 -16.57 2.76
N LYS A 392 18.57 -15.68 3.57
CA LYS A 392 17.44 -16.01 4.44
C LYS A 392 16.18 -16.40 3.66
N LEU A 393 15.84 -15.68 2.59
CA LEU A 393 14.72 -16.03 1.72
C LEU A 393 14.92 -17.41 1.07
N LEU A 394 16.13 -17.71 0.59
CA LEU A 394 16.48 -19.01 0.04
C LEU A 394 16.35 -20.12 1.09
N ASP A 395 16.75 -19.88 2.33
CA ASP A 395 16.63 -20.87 3.41
C ASP A 395 15.17 -21.05 3.84
N ILE A 396 14.40 -19.97 3.99
CA ILE A 396 12.98 -20.04 4.34
C ILE A 396 12.20 -20.77 3.24
N SER A 397 12.48 -20.49 1.97
CA SER A 397 11.80 -21.12 0.84
C SER A 397 12.07 -22.64 0.72
N LYS A 398 13.09 -23.19 1.37
CA LYS A 398 13.31 -24.64 1.46
C LYS A 398 12.37 -25.32 2.45
N SER A 399 11.93 -24.60 3.49
CA SER A 399 11.11 -25.15 4.58
C SER A 399 9.64 -24.75 4.50
N GLU A 400 9.33 -23.66 3.82
CA GLU A 400 7.99 -23.09 3.71
C GLU A 400 7.43 -23.23 2.30
N ILE A 401 6.14 -23.54 2.21
CA ILE A 401 5.49 -23.83 0.92
C ILE A 401 5.24 -22.52 0.15
N ARG A 402 4.74 -21.50 0.84
CA ARG A 402 4.42 -20.18 0.26
C ARG A 402 4.89 -19.05 1.15
N VAL A 403 5.66 -18.16 0.59
CA VAL A 403 6.30 -17.03 1.29
C VAL A 403 5.89 -15.73 0.64
N VAL A 404 5.46 -14.76 1.44
CA VAL A 404 5.30 -13.35 1.02
C VAL A 404 6.49 -12.56 1.53
N PHE A 405 7.19 -11.88 0.63
CA PHE A 405 8.33 -11.03 0.95
C PHE A 405 7.97 -9.55 0.74
N TYR A 406 7.87 -8.78 1.80
CA TYR A 406 7.68 -7.34 1.76
C TYR A 406 9.01 -6.63 1.62
N ALA A 407 9.30 -6.17 0.41
CA ALA A 407 10.51 -5.47 0.06
C ALA A 407 10.46 -3.98 0.46
N THR A 408 11.62 -3.40 0.70
CA THR A 408 11.78 -1.99 1.10
C THR A 408 11.43 -1.01 -0.04
N THR A 409 11.66 -1.42 -1.30
CA THR A 409 11.34 -0.63 -2.51
C THR A 409 10.79 -1.52 -3.62
N ALA A 410 10.07 -0.92 -4.58
CA ALA A 410 9.57 -1.64 -5.76
C ALA A 410 10.70 -2.26 -6.58
N PHE A 411 11.81 -1.53 -6.71
CA PHE A 411 13.00 -2.03 -7.41
C PHE A 411 13.60 -3.26 -6.71
N GLN A 412 13.70 -3.23 -5.37
CA GLN A 412 14.16 -4.38 -4.59
C GLN A 412 13.23 -5.58 -4.76
N ALA A 413 11.89 -5.38 -4.72
CA ALA A 413 10.94 -6.47 -4.92
C ALA A 413 11.15 -7.21 -6.25
N ARG A 414 11.27 -6.46 -7.34
CA ARG A 414 11.51 -7.00 -8.68
C ARG A 414 12.86 -7.71 -8.79
N THR A 415 13.89 -7.08 -8.27
CA THR A 415 15.26 -7.64 -8.30
C THR A 415 15.32 -8.94 -7.51
N PHE A 416 14.75 -8.99 -6.30
CA PHE A 416 14.76 -10.21 -5.49
C PHE A 416 13.95 -11.33 -6.14
N SER A 417 12.84 -11.03 -6.78
CA SER A 417 12.09 -12.02 -7.55
C SER A 417 12.94 -12.64 -8.65
N GLU A 418 13.68 -11.86 -9.43
CA GLU A 418 14.53 -12.40 -10.49
C GLU A 418 15.74 -13.17 -9.92
N LEU A 419 16.37 -12.67 -8.85
CA LEU A 419 17.46 -13.39 -8.18
C LEU A 419 17.00 -14.75 -7.61
N LEU A 420 15.79 -14.82 -7.05
CA LEU A 420 15.21 -16.07 -6.57
C LEU A 420 14.96 -17.05 -7.72
N LYS A 421 14.44 -16.59 -8.86
CA LYS A 421 14.27 -17.42 -10.07
C LYS A 421 15.61 -17.97 -10.56
N LEU A 422 16.66 -17.14 -10.60
CA LEU A 422 18.01 -17.57 -10.98
C LEU A 422 18.57 -18.65 -10.04
N LYS A 423 18.13 -18.66 -8.77
CA LYS A 423 18.47 -19.71 -7.79
C LYS A 423 17.51 -20.89 -7.80
N GLY A 424 16.58 -20.95 -8.76
CA GLY A 424 15.64 -22.05 -8.91
C GLY A 424 14.41 -21.96 -7.98
N VAL A 425 14.19 -20.80 -7.33
CA VAL A 425 13.00 -20.55 -6.50
C VAL A 425 11.96 -19.79 -7.31
N PRO A 426 10.84 -20.42 -7.70
CA PRO A 426 9.80 -19.76 -8.48
C PRO A 426 9.16 -18.60 -7.72
N SER A 427 9.16 -17.42 -8.30
CA SER A 427 8.68 -16.21 -7.65
C SER A 427 7.88 -15.29 -8.59
N SER A 428 7.05 -14.45 -7.99
CA SER A 428 6.26 -13.42 -8.65
C SER A 428 6.49 -12.08 -7.97
N THR A 429 6.07 -10.98 -8.62
CA THR A 429 6.23 -9.63 -8.05
C THR A 429 4.95 -8.84 -8.18
N ILE A 430 4.59 -8.11 -7.12
CA ILE A 430 3.51 -7.13 -7.11
C ILE A 430 4.05 -5.81 -6.55
N THR A 431 3.81 -4.73 -7.28
CA THR A 431 4.23 -3.37 -6.87
C THR A 431 3.11 -2.36 -7.14
N SER A 432 3.09 -1.26 -6.39
CA SER A 432 2.05 -0.23 -6.47
C SER A 432 1.98 0.49 -7.82
N ASP A 433 3.06 0.48 -8.59
CA ASP A 433 3.12 1.04 -9.95
C ASP A 433 2.57 0.09 -11.04
N MET A 434 2.14 -1.12 -10.66
CA MET A 434 1.45 -2.03 -11.57
C MET A 434 -0.04 -1.67 -11.66
N PRO A 435 -0.66 -1.78 -12.87
CA PRO A 435 -2.12 -1.69 -13.02
C PRO A 435 -2.84 -2.70 -12.11
N LYS A 436 -3.97 -2.31 -11.51
CA LYS A 436 -4.74 -3.16 -10.57
C LYS A 436 -5.12 -4.51 -11.17
N GLU A 437 -5.49 -4.54 -12.46
CA GLU A 437 -5.82 -5.79 -13.18
C GLU A 437 -4.63 -6.75 -13.24
N ARG A 438 -3.43 -6.21 -13.43
CA ARG A 438 -2.20 -7.00 -13.44
C ARG A 438 -1.83 -7.49 -12.05
N GLN A 439 -2.02 -6.65 -11.01
CA GLN A 439 -1.82 -7.08 -9.62
C GLN A 439 -2.75 -8.26 -9.30
N ALA A 440 -4.03 -8.17 -9.64
CA ALA A 440 -5.01 -9.25 -9.46
C ALA A 440 -4.63 -10.53 -10.23
N GLN A 441 -4.13 -10.41 -11.46
CA GLN A 441 -3.63 -11.53 -12.24
C GLN A 441 -2.42 -12.21 -11.59
N GLU A 442 -1.44 -11.44 -11.08
CA GLU A 442 -0.27 -12.01 -10.41
C GLU A 442 -0.64 -12.68 -9.07
N ILE A 443 -1.62 -12.15 -8.33
CA ILE A 443 -2.18 -12.80 -7.13
C ILE A 443 -2.83 -14.12 -7.53
N ALA A 444 -3.71 -14.11 -8.52
CA ALA A 444 -4.40 -15.32 -8.99
C ALA A 444 -3.40 -16.39 -9.50
N LEU A 445 -2.34 -15.96 -10.19
CA LEU A 445 -1.27 -16.86 -10.62
C LEU A 445 -0.50 -17.43 -9.42
N PHE A 446 -0.23 -16.62 -8.41
CA PHE A 446 0.44 -17.10 -7.19
C PHE A 446 -0.46 -18.06 -6.42
N GLU A 447 -1.77 -17.82 -6.34
CA GLU A 447 -2.73 -18.69 -5.65
C GLU A 447 -2.97 -20.02 -6.36
N ASN A 448 -3.04 -20.01 -7.69
CA ASN A 448 -3.39 -21.19 -8.48
C ASN A 448 -2.19 -22.04 -8.92
N ASP A 449 -0.99 -21.46 -8.97
CA ASP A 449 0.22 -22.19 -9.34
C ASP A 449 0.97 -22.64 -8.09
N ILE A 450 0.84 -23.94 -7.77
CA ILE A 450 1.52 -24.55 -6.63
C ILE A 450 3.05 -24.48 -6.71
N ASN A 451 3.59 -24.24 -7.91
CA ASN A 451 5.02 -24.10 -8.11
C ASN A 451 5.53 -22.69 -7.78
N LYS A 452 4.64 -21.67 -7.71
CA LYS A 452 5.05 -20.31 -7.31
C LYS A 452 5.18 -20.23 -5.81
N GLN A 453 6.42 -20.15 -5.34
CA GLN A 453 6.76 -20.28 -3.92
C GLN A 453 6.92 -18.95 -3.20
N VAL A 454 7.44 -17.89 -3.86
CA VAL A 454 7.69 -16.58 -3.25
C VAL A 454 6.97 -15.47 -4.00
N LEU A 455 6.21 -14.65 -3.27
CA LEU A 455 5.58 -13.43 -3.77
C LEU A 455 6.34 -12.21 -3.20
N CYS A 456 7.04 -11.48 -4.06
CA CYS A 456 7.75 -10.25 -3.69
C CYS A 456 6.82 -9.04 -3.84
N VAL A 457 6.60 -8.30 -2.76
CA VAL A 457 5.60 -7.23 -2.69
C VAL A 457 6.24 -5.91 -2.27
N HIS A 458 5.83 -4.79 -2.88
CA HIS A 458 6.13 -3.45 -2.38
C HIS A 458 5.01 -2.47 -2.70
N GLY A 459 4.58 -1.69 -1.69
CA GLY A 459 3.62 -0.59 -1.82
C GLY A 459 2.23 -0.98 -2.35
N ALA A 460 2.09 -2.20 -2.85
CA ALA A 460 0.80 -2.80 -3.12
C ALA A 460 0.41 -3.53 -1.85
N LEU A 461 -0.44 -2.92 -1.06
CA LEU A 461 -1.19 -3.71 -0.11
C LEU A 461 -1.99 -4.70 -0.94
N ILE A 462 -1.74 -5.99 -0.72
CA ILE A 462 -2.42 -7.06 -1.43
C ILE A 462 -3.91 -6.83 -1.19
N SER A 463 -4.59 -6.27 -2.21
CA SER A 463 -5.96 -5.78 -2.06
C SER A 463 -6.91 -6.89 -1.62
N ALA A 464 -7.76 -6.59 -0.67
CA ALA A 464 -9.04 -7.18 -0.24
C ALA A 464 -9.21 -8.72 -0.21
N SER A 465 -8.58 -9.50 -1.04
CA SER A 465 -8.59 -10.97 -0.97
C SER A 465 -7.34 -11.45 -0.24
N ALA A 466 -7.53 -12.16 0.85
CA ALA A 466 -6.46 -12.86 1.54
C ALA A 466 -5.69 -13.74 0.54
N VAL A 467 -4.37 -13.57 0.49
CA VAL A 467 -3.53 -14.49 -0.30
C VAL A 467 -3.51 -15.84 0.39
N LYS A 468 -4.09 -16.81 -0.29
CA LYS A 468 -4.30 -18.15 0.28
C LYS A 468 -2.98 -18.90 0.39
N ASP A 469 -2.94 -19.80 1.38
CA ASP A 469 -1.88 -20.77 1.56
C ASP A 469 -0.50 -20.22 1.96
N VAL A 470 -0.39 -18.99 2.40
CA VAL A 470 0.84 -18.40 2.93
C VAL A 470 1.22 -19.05 4.25
N THR A 471 2.44 -19.56 4.33
CA THR A 471 3.00 -20.21 5.55
C THR A 471 4.04 -19.33 6.23
N ALA A 472 4.63 -18.38 5.49
CA ALA A 472 5.60 -17.46 6.04
C ALA A 472 5.50 -16.06 5.39
N VAL A 473 5.76 -15.06 6.20
CA VAL A 473 5.92 -13.65 5.78
C VAL A 473 7.31 -13.19 6.14
N VAL A 474 8.02 -12.58 5.19
CA VAL A 474 9.34 -11.99 5.43
C VAL A 474 9.23 -10.48 5.24
N ILE A 475 9.49 -9.71 6.30
CA ILE A 475 9.34 -8.26 6.32
C ILE A 475 10.73 -7.61 6.28
N ALA A 476 11.07 -7.01 5.15
CA ALA A 476 12.25 -6.18 4.97
C ALA A 476 11.92 -4.67 4.94
N LEU A 477 10.64 -4.30 4.93
CA LEU A 477 10.17 -2.92 5.01
C LEU A 477 9.98 -2.53 6.48
N PRO A 478 10.93 -1.80 7.11
CA PRO A 478 10.72 -1.30 8.46
C PRO A 478 9.63 -0.23 8.45
N THR A 479 8.71 -0.31 9.38
CA THR A 479 7.63 0.67 9.53
C THR A 479 7.41 1.01 11.00
N ILE A 480 7.01 2.23 11.28
CA ILE A 480 6.54 2.68 12.58
C ILE A 480 5.01 2.77 12.65
N SER A 481 4.34 2.38 11.57
CA SER A 481 2.89 2.23 11.52
C SER A 481 2.50 0.80 11.92
N GLY A 482 1.87 0.67 13.07
CA GLY A 482 1.30 -0.60 13.54
C GLY A 482 0.25 -1.11 12.58
N ALA A 483 -0.60 -0.25 12.00
CA ALA A 483 -1.61 -0.66 11.04
C ALA A 483 -1.01 -1.24 9.77
N LEU A 484 0.01 -0.58 9.18
CA LEU A 484 0.69 -1.12 8.01
C LEU A 484 1.31 -2.48 8.29
N LEU A 485 1.98 -2.63 9.45
CA LEU A 485 2.55 -3.91 9.86
C LEU A 485 1.47 -4.97 10.08
N HIS A 486 0.41 -4.56 10.75
CA HIS A 486 -0.75 -5.42 11.01
C HIS A 486 -1.44 -5.83 9.72
N GLU A 487 -1.49 -4.97 8.72
CA GLU A 487 -2.07 -5.30 7.44
C GLU A 487 -1.20 -6.26 6.63
N MET A 488 0.12 -6.06 6.61
CA MET A 488 1.07 -6.99 5.98
C MET A 488 0.90 -8.43 6.49
N VAL A 489 0.53 -8.60 7.76
CA VAL A 489 0.39 -9.91 8.41
C VAL A 489 -1.07 -10.36 8.46
N GLY A 490 -2.00 -9.46 8.76
CA GLY A 490 -3.39 -9.77 9.06
C GLY A 490 -4.14 -10.46 7.93
N ARG A 491 -3.82 -10.12 6.70
CA ARG A 491 -4.43 -10.75 5.51
C ARG A 491 -3.98 -12.19 5.30
N MET A 492 -2.82 -12.57 5.84
CA MET A 492 -2.29 -13.93 5.79
C MET A 492 -2.83 -14.80 6.94
N VAL A 493 -3.29 -14.16 8.00
CA VAL A 493 -3.82 -14.81 9.21
C VAL A 493 -5.30 -15.17 9.08
N THR A 494 -6.01 -14.61 8.09
CA THR A 494 -7.47 -14.73 7.95
C THR A 494 -7.95 -15.75 6.92
N ASP A 495 -7.13 -16.68 6.47
CA ASP A 495 -7.53 -17.71 5.50
C ASP A 495 -8.41 -18.79 6.14
N ARG A 496 -9.71 -18.74 5.86
CA ARG A 496 -10.76 -19.59 6.46
C ARG A 496 -10.80 -21.03 5.97
N ASN A 497 -10.05 -21.37 4.93
CA ASN A 497 -10.19 -22.66 4.25
C ASN A 497 -9.15 -23.70 4.69
N LYS A 498 -8.36 -23.43 5.74
CA LYS A 498 -7.25 -24.28 6.16
C LYS A 498 -7.37 -24.84 7.56
N PRO A 499 -6.71 -26.01 7.83
CA PRO A 499 -6.35 -26.36 9.19
C PRO A 499 -5.43 -25.26 9.73
N GLN A 500 -5.75 -24.73 10.91
CA GLN A 500 -4.98 -23.69 11.61
C GLN A 500 -3.50 -24.09 11.68
N LYS A 501 -2.70 -23.47 10.85
CA LYS A 501 -1.23 -23.58 10.87
C LYS A 501 -0.66 -22.23 11.29
N PRO A 502 0.28 -22.19 12.26
CA PRO A 502 0.86 -20.94 12.68
C PRO A 502 1.55 -20.25 11.49
N LEU A 503 1.21 -18.99 11.28
CA LEU A 503 1.90 -18.13 10.33
C LEU A 503 3.26 -17.74 10.91
N LYS A 504 4.34 -18.01 10.21
CA LYS A 504 5.69 -17.59 10.60
C LYS A 504 5.98 -16.20 10.04
N VAL A 505 6.27 -15.25 10.90
CA VAL A 505 6.66 -13.88 10.52
C VAL A 505 8.15 -13.69 10.79
N PHE A 506 8.93 -13.49 9.76
CA PHE A 506 10.35 -13.18 9.83
C PHE A 506 10.53 -11.68 9.55
N ALA A 507 10.90 -10.90 10.56
CA ALA A 507 11.13 -9.47 10.38
C ALA A 507 12.61 -9.13 10.58
N LEU A 508 13.18 -8.35 9.66
CA LEU A 508 14.55 -7.89 9.76
C LEU A 508 14.63 -6.75 10.78
N SER A 509 15.39 -6.93 11.86
CA SER A 509 15.52 -5.98 12.96
C SER A 509 16.41 -4.78 12.58
N ASP A 510 16.03 -4.03 11.55
CA ASP A 510 16.68 -2.78 11.22
C ASP A 510 16.56 -1.79 12.39
N PRO A 511 17.59 -0.94 12.66
CA PRO A 511 17.60 -0.05 13.81
C PRO A 511 16.68 1.18 13.64
N VAL A 512 15.39 0.89 13.41
CA VAL A 512 14.30 1.88 13.35
C VAL A 512 13.57 1.85 14.68
N PRO A 513 13.52 2.95 15.43
CA PRO A 513 12.82 3.02 16.71
C PRO A 513 11.37 2.56 16.58
N LYS A 514 10.83 1.94 17.63
CA LYS A 514 9.46 1.37 17.71
C LYS A 514 9.18 0.17 16.78
N TYR A 515 9.89 0.01 15.65
CA TYR A 515 9.62 -1.07 14.70
C TYR A 515 9.73 -2.47 15.34
N ILE A 516 10.82 -2.73 16.06
CA ILE A 516 11.04 -4.02 16.72
C ILE A 516 9.93 -4.31 17.73
N GLN A 517 9.54 -3.31 18.54
CA GLN A 517 8.46 -3.44 19.53
C GLN A 517 7.11 -3.77 18.85
N LEU A 518 6.82 -3.12 17.72
CA LEU A 518 5.60 -3.39 16.95
C LEU A 518 5.61 -4.81 16.37
N VAL A 519 6.75 -5.29 15.90
CA VAL A 519 6.88 -6.67 15.38
C VAL A 519 6.71 -7.70 16.50
N GLU A 520 7.32 -7.49 17.66
CA GLU A 520 7.18 -8.38 18.81
C GLU A 520 5.72 -8.43 19.31
N ALA A 521 5.00 -7.33 19.21
CA ALA A 521 3.60 -7.24 19.62
C ALA A 521 2.64 -8.03 18.69
N LEU A 522 3.04 -8.42 17.47
CA LEU A 522 2.17 -9.16 16.54
C LEU A 522 1.65 -10.50 17.09
N GLY A 523 2.41 -11.15 17.98
CA GLY A 523 2.02 -12.42 18.60
C GLY A 523 1.16 -12.29 19.86
N HIS A 524 0.98 -11.06 20.37
CA HIS A 524 0.30 -10.78 21.63
C HIS A 524 -0.65 -9.60 21.47
N TRP A 525 -1.83 -9.71 22.05
CA TRP A 525 -2.76 -8.58 22.11
C TRP A 525 -3.39 -8.51 23.51
N VAL A 526 -3.31 -7.35 24.12
CA VAL A 526 -3.89 -7.08 25.42
C VAL A 526 -4.88 -5.93 25.27
N PRO A 527 -6.13 -6.06 25.73
CA PRO A 527 -7.11 -5.00 25.66
C PRO A 527 -6.72 -3.77 26.48
N LEU A 528 -7.29 -2.61 26.13
CA LEU A 528 -7.10 -1.35 26.88
C LEU A 528 -7.63 -1.47 28.32
N TYR A 529 -8.78 -2.11 28.45
CA TYR A 529 -9.39 -2.42 29.73
C TYR A 529 -9.69 -3.92 29.75
N PRO A 530 -9.17 -4.66 30.75
CA PRO A 530 -9.38 -6.09 30.90
C PRO A 530 -10.84 -6.44 31.24
#